data_5537b937473fcc3e1e9d178426f7c3fc
#
_entry.id   5537b937473fcc3e1e9d178426f7c3fc
#
_cell.length_a   1.000
_cell.length_b   1.000
_cell.length_c   1.000
_cell.angle_alpha   90.00
_cell.angle_beta   90.00
_cell.angle_gamma   90.00
#
_symmetry.space_group_name_H-M   'P 1'
#
loop_
_entity.id
_entity.type
_entity.pdbx_description
1 polymer ?
#
loop_
_entity_poly.entity_id
_entity_poly.type
_entity_poly.pdbx_seq_one_letter_code
_entity_poly.pdbx_strand_id
1 'polypeptide(L)' 'MDYKIEIRDQWSMEDKFSLVPQEVAYVVSVYINGKLSFDHPNIYSMEKAGAIALYYETFFKYFKQN' A
#
# COMPACT_ATOMS: atom_id res chain seq x y z
N MET A 1 3.24 -10.84 16.66
CA MET A 1 2.59 -10.66 15.36
C MET A 1 3.54 -9.97 14.40
N ASP A 2 3.78 -10.59 13.27
CA ASP A 2 4.59 -9.99 12.22
C ASP A 2 3.70 -9.28 11.23
N TYR A 3 4.12 -8.11 10.79
CA TYR A 3 3.39 -7.37 9.77
C TYR A 3 4.35 -6.76 8.76
N LYS A 4 3.84 -6.53 7.58
CA LYS A 4 4.57 -5.88 6.51
C LYS A 4 3.63 -4.96 5.76
N ILE A 5 4.06 -3.74 5.50
CA ILE A 5 3.29 -2.77 4.72
C ILE A 5 4.08 -2.46 3.48
N GLU A 6 3.42 -2.56 2.32
CA GLU A 6 4.07 -2.41 1.03
C GLU A 6 3.29 -1.43 0.17
N ILE A 7 4.02 -0.47 -0.41
CA ILE A 7 3.45 0.42 -1.41
C ILE A 7 4.01 -0.03 -2.74
N ARG A 8 3.12 -0.34 -3.67
CA ARG A 8 3.54 -0.81 -4.98
C ARG A 8 2.70 -0.17 -6.08
N ASP A 9 3.18 -0.24 -7.30
CA ASP A 9 2.44 0.23 -8.45
C ASP A 9 1.26 -0.69 -8.70
N GLN A 10 0.10 -0.11 -9.00
CA GLN A 10 -1.09 -0.89 -9.31
C GLN A 10 -1.00 -1.55 -10.68
N TRP A 11 -0.32 -0.91 -11.62
CA TRP A 11 -0.26 -1.35 -13.00
C TRP A 11 1.05 -2.10 -13.28
N SER A 12 0.96 -3.08 -14.18
CA SER A 12 2.16 -3.75 -14.68
C SER A 12 2.97 -2.79 -15.55
N MET A 13 4.22 -3.16 -15.87
CA MET A 13 5.05 -2.34 -16.74
C MET A 13 4.40 -2.17 -18.12
N GLU A 14 3.77 -3.22 -18.64
CA GLU A 14 3.09 -3.14 -19.93
C GLU A 14 1.92 -2.15 -19.88
N ASP A 15 1.15 -2.21 -18.80
CA ASP A 15 0.02 -1.31 -18.62
C ASP A 15 0.48 0.14 -18.54
N LYS A 16 1.62 0.39 -17.87
CA LYS A 16 2.15 1.74 -17.72
C LYS A 16 2.48 2.42 -19.04
N PHE A 17 2.88 1.68 -20.03
CA PHE A 17 3.22 2.26 -21.34
C PHE A 17 2.01 2.84 -22.06
N SER A 18 0.81 2.34 -21.75
CA SER A 18 -0.42 2.82 -22.38
C SER A 18 -1.18 3.84 -21.54
N LEU A 19 -0.71 4.11 -20.31
CA LEU A 19 -1.38 5.04 -19.40
C LEU A 19 -0.92 6.48 -19.64
N VAL A 20 -1.84 7.41 -19.43
CA VAL A 20 -1.46 8.83 -19.31
C VAL A 20 -0.99 9.06 -17.86
N PRO A 21 -0.14 10.09 -17.63
CA PRO A 21 0.43 10.30 -16.29
C PRO A 21 -0.58 10.38 -15.15
N GLN A 22 -1.76 10.95 -15.38
CA GLN A 22 -2.78 11.10 -14.36
C GLN A 22 -3.47 9.80 -14.00
N GLU A 23 -3.21 8.73 -14.75
CA GLU A 23 -3.78 7.41 -14.47
C GLU A 23 -2.86 6.53 -13.62
N VAL A 24 -1.69 7.03 -13.26
CA VAL A 24 -0.78 6.28 -12.40
C VAL A 24 -1.43 6.09 -11.04
N ALA A 25 -1.42 4.85 -10.56
CA ALA A 25 -2.06 4.50 -9.30
C ALA A 25 -1.15 3.60 -8.47
N TYR A 26 -1.37 3.62 -7.17
CA TYR A 26 -0.61 2.83 -6.21
C TYR A 26 -1.55 1.95 -5.40
N VAL A 27 -0.98 0.89 -4.87
CA VAL A 27 -1.70 -0.02 -3.96
C VAL A 27 -0.90 -0.06 -2.65
N VAL A 28 -1.59 0.10 -1.53
CA VAL A 28 -1.00 -0.14 -0.22
C VAL A 28 -1.51 -1.51 0.23
N SER A 29 -0.58 -2.45 0.40
CA SER A 29 -0.90 -3.81 0.80
C SER A 29 -0.36 -4.06 2.20
N VAL A 30 -1.17 -4.66 3.05
CA VAL A 30 -0.81 -4.97 4.43
C VAL A 30 -0.86 -6.47 4.63
N TYR A 31 0.28 -7.03 5.03
CA TYR A 31 0.43 -8.46 5.30
C TYR A 31 0.56 -8.68 6.79
N ILE A 32 -0.16 -9.65 7.30
CA ILE A 32 -0.08 -10.06 8.70
C ILE A 32 0.31 -11.53 8.73
N ASN A 33 1.44 -11.82 9.39
CA ASN A 33 1.99 -13.17 9.47
C ASN A 33 2.15 -13.82 8.08
N GLY A 34 2.60 -13.02 7.11
CA GLY A 34 2.86 -13.49 5.75
C GLY A 34 1.64 -13.56 4.84
N LYS A 35 0.46 -13.21 5.33
CA LYS A 35 -0.77 -13.26 4.54
C LYS A 35 -1.28 -11.87 4.25
N LEU A 36 -1.72 -11.65 3.01
CA LEU A 36 -2.35 -10.40 2.61
C LEU A 36 -3.66 -10.24 3.37
N SER A 37 -3.73 -9.20 4.21
CA SER A 37 -4.88 -8.96 5.07
C SER A 37 -5.69 -7.75 4.63
N PHE A 38 -5.02 -6.71 4.15
CA PHE A 38 -5.69 -5.50 3.66
C PHE A 38 -5.03 -5.07 2.37
N ASP A 39 -5.83 -4.57 1.44
CA ASP A 39 -5.36 -4.10 0.16
C ASP A 39 -6.14 -2.85 -0.22
N HIS A 40 -5.42 -1.76 -0.48
CA HIS A 40 -6.03 -0.48 -0.81
C HIS A 40 -5.56 -0.03 -2.18
N PRO A 41 -6.31 -0.38 -3.25
CA PRO A 41 -5.97 0.02 -4.60
C PRO A 41 -6.49 1.42 -4.94
N ASN A 42 -6.17 1.89 -6.13
CA ASN A 42 -6.68 3.14 -6.68
C ASN A 42 -6.27 4.37 -5.87
N ILE A 43 -5.02 4.39 -5.43
CA ILE A 43 -4.45 5.54 -4.74
C ILE A 43 -3.61 6.30 -5.76
N TYR A 44 -4.06 7.51 -6.12
CA TYR A 44 -3.48 8.25 -7.25
C TYR A 44 -2.38 9.22 -6.85
N SER A 45 -1.92 9.14 -5.62
CA SER A 45 -0.88 10.02 -5.10
C SER A 45 0.05 9.22 -4.19
N MET A 46 1.35 9.36 -4.38
CA MET A 46 2.34 8.74 -3.50
C MET A 46 2.21 9.30 -2.08
N GLU A 47 1.85 10.57 -1.95
CA GLU A 47 1.63 11.19 -0.64
C GLU A 47 0.48 10.52 0.10
N LYS A 48 -0.62 10.23 -0.59
CA LYS A 48 -1.76 9.52 0.02
C LYS A 48 -1.40 8.08 0.36
N ALA A 49 -0.66 7.42 -0.52
CA ALA A 49 -0.20 6.05 -0.26
C ALA A 49 0.68 6.02 0.98
N GLY A 50 1.60 6.98 1.11
CA GLY A 50 2.45 7.10 2.30
C GLY A 50 1.65 7.34 3.57
N ALA A 51 0.61 8.16 3.50
CA ALA A 51 -0.25 8.45 4.66
C ALA A 51 -1.00 7.20 5.11
N ILE A 52 -1.52 6.41 4.17
CA ILE A 52 -2.21 5.16 4.49
C ILE A 52 -1.23 4.16 5.12
N ALA A 53 -0.04 4.03 4.54
CA ALA A 53 0.99 3.15 5.08
C ALA A 53 1.37 3.55 6.50
N LEU A 54 1.52 4.84 6.75
CA LEU A 54 1.87 5.35 8.07
C LEU A 54 0.75 5.08 9.09
N TYR A 55 -0.50 5.18 8.65
CA TYR A 55 -1.65 4.85 9.50
C TYR A 55 -1.57 3.42 10.01
N TYR A 56 -1.33 2.47 9.11
CA TYR A 56 -1.20 1.06 9.49
C TYR A 56 0.04 0.81 10.34
N GLU A 57 1.15 1.45 9.99
CA GLU A 57 2.39 1.33 10.74
C GLU A 57 2.18 1.75 12.20
N THR A 58 1.54 2.89 12.40
CA THR A 58 1.23 3.43 13.72
C THR A 58 0.28 2.51 14.48
N PHE A 59 -0.76 2.04 13.79
CA PHE A 59 -1.74 1.14 14.37
C PHE A 59 -1.07 -0.13 14.91
N PHE A 60 -0.28 -0.80 14.09
CA PHE A 60 0.36 -2.06 14.50
C PHE A 60 1.41 -1.84 15.57
N LYS A 61 2.10 -0.70 15.52
CA LYS A 61 3.10 -0.37 16.51
C LYS A 61 2.50 -0.26 17.91
N TYR A 62 1.32 0.36 18.01
CA TYR A 62 0.63 0.46 19.29
C TYR A 62 0.07 -0.87 19.75
N PHE A 63 -0.53 -1.62 18.86
CA PHE A 63 -1.11 -2.92 19.21
C PHE A 63 -0.05 -3.95 19.56
N LYS A 64 1.10 -3.88 18.94
CA LYS A 64 2.17 -4.83 19.18
C LYS A 64 2.74 -4.71 20.60
N GLN A 65 2.61 -3.56 21.22
CA GLN A 65 3.14 -3.30 22.55
C GLN A 65 2.23 -3.80 23.67
N ASN A 66 1.05 -4.21 23.33
CA ASN A 66 0.11 -4.76 24.29
C ASN A 66 0.16 -6.28 24.28
#